data_d5795dc81a7c0e2ab3e98dccf109aad8
#
_entry.id   d5795dc81a7c0e2ab3e98dccf109aad8
#
_cell.length_a   1.000
_cell.length_b   1.000
_cell.length_c   1.000
_cell.angle_alpha   90.00
_cell.angle_beta   90.00
_cell.angle_gamma   90.00
#
_symmetry.space_group_name_H-M   'P 1'
#
loop_
_entity.id
_entity.type
_entity.pdbx_description
1 polymer ?
#
loop_
_entity_poly.entity_id
_entity_poly.type
_entity_poly.pdbx_seq_one_letter_code
_entity_poly.pdbx_strand_id
1 'polypeptide(L)'
;VYKRQVIDILISEDMYSLYNDIEMPLVFVLYDMQRFGIRVDKNELDDYSKVLTEKINVLEKEIYELAGEEFNINSPKQLGVILFEKMGMPNGKKTKSGYSTAADVLEKLAPDYPVVSKILEYRQLSKLKSTYADGLTQYISEDGRIHGTFNQTITATGRISSTEPNLQNIPIRMEMGKAIRKVFVPKNGFVFLDADYSQIELRILAHMSGDEKLIEAYNSSADIHRATAAQVFGVPLDEVTDEQRRNAKAVNFGIIYGCLLYTSPSPRDAHESR
;
A
#
# COMPACT_ATOMS: atom_id res chain seq x y z
N VAL A 1 -20.19 35.78 -7.14
CA VAL A 1 -19.80 35.67 -8.57
C VAL A 1 -19.17 34.32 -8.85
N TYR A 2 -18.09 33.96 -8.17
CA TYR A 2 -17.38 32.69 -8.40
C TYR A 2 -18.23 31.43 -8.24
N LYS A 3 -19.10 31.37 -7.21
CA LYS A 3 -19.99 30.23 -6.97
C LYS A 3 -20.90 29.92 -8.17
N ARG A 4 -21.48 30.98 -8.78
CA ARG A 4 -22.35 30.81 -9.95
C ARG A 4 -21.57 30.29 -11.17
N GLN A 5 -20.39 30.86 -11.41
CA GLN A 5 -19.53 30.44 -12.52
C GLN A 5 -19.12 28.97 -12.40
N VAL A 6 -18.76 28.52 -11.18
CA VAL A 6 -18.42 27.10 -10.96
C VAL A 6 -19.62 26.18 -11.20
N ILE A 7 -20.82 26.58 -10.75
CA ILE A 7 -22.04 25.80 -11.00
C ILE A 7 -22.35 25.70 -12.50
N ASP A 8 -22.22 26.81 -13.24
CA ASP A 8 -22.45 26.82 -14.69
C ASP A 8 -21.47 25.88 -15.41
N ILE A 9 -20.19 25.84 -14.96
CA ILE A 9 -19.19 24.90 -15.50
C ILE A 9 -19.59 23.46 -15.17
N LEU A 10 -19.95 23.16 -13.91
CA LEU A 10 -20.36 21.81 -13.50
C LEU A 10 -21.57 21.29 -14.30
N ILE A 11 -22.52 22.19 -14.62
CA ILE A 11 -23.67 21.85 -15.48
C ILE A 11 -23.21 21.57 -16.90
N SER A 12 -22.34 22.43 -17.47
CA SER A 12 -21.86 22.25 -18.84
C SER A 12 -21.02 20.99 -19.06
N GLU A 13 -20.34 20.53 -18.00
CA GLU A 13 -19.50 19.30 -18.01
C GLU A 13 -20.26 18.05 -17.52
N ASP A 14 -21.58 18.13 -17.32
CA ASP A 14 -22.43 17.05 -16.80
C ASP A 14 -21.97 16.50 -15.42
N MET A 15 -21.35 17.35 -14.60
CA MET A 15 -20.81 16.99 -13.29
C MET A 15 -21.65 17.51 -12.12
N TYR A 16 -22.74 18.24 -12.38
CA TYR A 16 -23.51 18.86 -11.31
C TYR A 16 -24.17 17.85 -10.37
N SER A 17 -24.72 16.75 -10.92
CA SER A 17 -25.31 15.65 -10.11
C SER A 17 -24.25 14.98 -9.22
N LEU A 18 -23.08 14.69 -9.76
CA LEU A 18 -21.95 14.15 -8.98
C LEU A 18 -21.62 15.09 -7.80
N TYR A 19 -21.47 16.39 -8.08
CA TYR A 19 -21.17 17.36 -7.07
C TYR A 19 -22.25 17.47 -5.99
N ASN A 20 -23.52 17.62 -6.42
CA ASN A 20 -24.63 17.93 -5.52
C ASN A 20 -25.11 16.71 -4.73
N ASP A 21 -25.16 15.54 -5.36
CA ASP A 21 -25.83 14.34 -4.83
C ASP A 21 -24.85 13.38 -4.15
N ILE A 22 -23.52 13.49 -4.45
CA ILE A 22 -22.50 12.64 -3.89
C ILE A 22 -21.45 13.44 -3.11
N GLU A 23 -20.71 14.34 -3.77
CA GLU A 23 -19.56 15.00 -3.16
C GLU A 23 -19.94 15.91 -1.99
N MET A 24 -20.99 16.69 -2.14
CA MET A 24 -21.43 17.61 -1.08
C MET A 24 -22.02 16.90 0.15
N PRO A 25 -22.87 15.86 0.03
CA PRO A 25 -23.28 15.06 1.17
C PRO A 25 -22.12 14.33 1.86
N LEU A 26 -21.12 13.86 1.10
CA LEU A 26 -19.96 13.18 1.63
C LEU A 26 -19.12 14.07 2.56
N VAL A 27 -19.09 15.39 2.35
CA VAL A 27 -18.40 16.34 3.24
C VAL A 27 -18.84 16.16 4.69
N PHE A 28 -20.15 16.02 4.93
CA PHE A 28 -20.68 15.86 6.30
C PHE A 28 -20.30 14.50 6.90
N VAL A 29 -20.28 13.45 6.10
CA VAL A 29 -19.84 12.11 6.54
C VAL A 29 -18.36 12.15 6.95
N LEU A 30 -17.50 12.72 6.11
CA LEU A 30 -16.08 12.83 6.40
C LEU A 30 -15.80 13.74 7.61
N TYR A 31 -16.55 14.84 7.73
CA TYR A 31 -16.49 15.70 8.92
C TYR A 31 -16.82 14.93 10.20
N ASP A 32 -17.89 14.16 10.21
CA ASP A 32 -18.25 13.33 11.37
C ASP A 32 -17.20 12.27 11.67
N MET A 33 -16.65 11.59 10.64
CA MET A 33 -15.55 10.65 10.80
C MET A 33 -14.32 11.30 11.45
N GLN A 34 -13.91 12.47 10.98
CA GLN A 34 -12.80 13.24 11.56
C GLN A 34 -13.09 13.64 13.01
N ARG A 35 -14.29 14.13 13.27
CA ARG A 35 -14.71 14.57 14.61
C ARG A 35 -14.77 13.39 15.60
N PHE A 36 -15.25 12.23 15.18
CA PHE A 36 -15.29 11.05 16.04
C PHE A 36 -13.90 10.43 16.24
N GLY A 37 -13.07 10.45 15.24
CA GLY A 37 -11.77 9.84 15.27
C GLY A 37 -11.80 8.34 15.56
N ILE A 38 -10.61 7.73 15.67
CA ILE A 38 -10.45 6.31 16.03
C ILE A 38 -9.68 6.18 17.34
N ARG A 39 -10.18 5.36 18.26
CA ARG A 39 -9.53 5.13 19.57
C ARG A 39 -8.28 4.28 19.40
N VAL A 40 -7.22 4.67 20.10
CA VAL A 40 -5.95 3.95 20.14
C VAL A 40 -5.64 3.52 21.57
N ASP A 41 -5.25 2.27 21.73
CA ASP A 41 -4.66 1.80 22.98
C ASP A 41 -3.19 2.19 23.02
N LYS A 42 -2.88 3.20 23.82
CA LYS A 42 -1.53 3.72 23.94
C LYS A 42 -0.55 2.71 24.53
N ASN A 43 -1.00 1.86 25.47
CA ASN A 43 -0.13 0.86 26.09
C ASN A 43 0.28 -0.20 25.06
N GLU A 44 -0.68 -0.69 24.27
CA GLU A 44 -0.39 -1.62 23.16
C GLU A 44 0.55 -0.98 22.12
N LEU A 45 0.40 0.32 21.84
CA LEU A 45 1.27 1.04 20.93
C LEU A 45 2.71 1.17 21.48
N ASP A 46 2.84 1.48 22.77
CA ASP A 46 4.13 1.58 23.45
C ASP A 46 4.84 0.22 23.50
N ASP A 47 4.11 -0.85 23.80
CA ASP A 47 4.65 -2.21 23.82
C ASP A 47 5.04 -2.68 22.41
N TYR A 48 4.25 -2.36 21.40
CA TYR A 48 4.61 -2.60 20.00
C TYR A 48 5.91 -1.87 19.62
N SER A 49 6.08 -0.60 20.04
CA SER A 49 7.31 0.17 19.81
C SER A 49 8.53 -0.48 20.47
N LYS A 50 8.41 -1.00 21.70
CA LYS A 50 9.49 -1.73 22.40
C LYS A 50 9.91 -2.98 21.62
N VAL A 51 8.94 -3.81 21.20
CA VAL A 51 9.21 -5.03 20.42
C VAL A 51 9.93 -4.71 19.12
N LEU A 52 9.52 -3.64 18.42
CA LEU A 52 10.22 -3.19 17.21
C LEU A 52 11.64 -2.75 17.52
N THR A 53 11.85 -2.02 18.62
CA THR A 53 13.17 -1.56 19.03
C THR A 53 14.13 -2.72 19.31
N GLU A 54 13.66 -3.73 20.03
CA GLU A 54 14.46 -4.94 20.32
C GLU A 54 14.87 -5.67 19.03
N LYS A 55 13.94 -5.87 18.11
CA LYS A 55 14.22 -6.52 16.82
C LYS A 55 15.19 -5.71 15.96
N ILE A 56 15.02 -4.38 15.89
CA ILE A 56 15.90 -3.48 15.16
C ILE A 56 17.32 -3.55 15.72
N ASN A 57 17.48 -3.52 17.04
CA ASN A 57 18.78 -3.59 17.70
C ASN A 57 19.50 -4.94 17.46
N VAL A 58 18.74 -6.04 17.37
CA VAL A 58 19.30 -7.35 17.01
C VAL A 58 19.82 -7.33 15.56
N LEU A 59 18.97 -6.87 14.62
CA LEU A 59 19.35 -6.78 13.22
C LEU A 59 20.54 -5.85 12.97
N GLU A 60 20.60 -4.73 13.69
CA GLU A 60 21.71 -3.79 13.60
C GLU A 60 23.05 -4.46 13.94
N LYS A 61 23.10 -5.20 15.05
CA LYS A 61 24.30 -5.95 15.46
C LYS A 61 24.69 -7.00 14.42
N GLU A 62 23.74 -7.79 13.95
CA GLU A 62 23.97 -8.80 12.94
C GLU A 62 24.47 -8.20 11.61
N ILE A 63 23.95 -7.04 11.21
CA ILE A 63 24.42 -6.31 10.03
C ILE A 63 25.87 -5.85 10.20
N TYR A 64 26.22 -5.29 11.36
CA TYR A 64 27.59 -4.84 11.65
C TYR A 64 28.56 -6.03 11.70
N GLU A 65 28.18 -7.14 12.30
CA GLU A 65 29.00 -8.37 12.29
C GLU A 65 29.27 -8.87 10.87
N LEU A 66 28.23 -8.89 10.01
CA LEU A 66 28.36 -9.33 8.61
C LEU A 66 29.13 -8.32 7.74
N ALA A 67 29.02 -7.03 8.04
CA ALA A 67 29.75 -5.98 7.32
C ALA A 67 31.19 -5.80 7.81
N GLY A 68 31.51 -6.28 9.01
CA GLY A 68 32.82 -6.13 9.66
C GLY A 68 33.09 -4.77 10.26
N GLU A 69 32.14 -3.85 10.26
CA GLU A 69 32.23 -2.50 10.83
C GLU A 69 30.87 -1.89 11.12
N GLU A 70 30.85 -0.90 12.01
CA GLU A 70 29.66 -0.09 12.31
C GLU A 70 29.51 1.07 11.31
N PHE A 71 28.30 1.32 10.87
CA PHE A 71 27.98 2.42 9.95
C PHE A 71 26.49 2.81 10.08
N ASN A 72 26.09 3.95 9.54
CA ASN A 72 24.68 4.33 9.53
C ASN A 72 23.93 3.58 8.41
N ILE A 73 23.19 2.52 8.77
CA ILE A 73 22.40 1.66 7.87
C ILE A 73 21.31 2.47 7.14
N ASN A 74 20.80 3.53 7.76
CA ASN A 74 19.81 4.43 7.18
C ASN A 74 20.42 5.47 6.22
N SER A 75 21.75 5.57 6.13
CA SER A 75 22.42 6.44 5.16
C SER A 75 22.65 5.72 3.84
N PRO A 76 21.95 6.06 2.74
CA PRO A 76 22.15 5.42 1.44
C PRO A 76 23.60 5.54 0.95
N LYS A 77 24.28 6.65 1.29
CA LYS A 77 25.66 6.88 0.90
C LYS A 77 26.62 5.93 1.62
N GLN A 78 26.53 5.79 2.95
CA GLN A 78 27.39 4.89 3.72
C GLN A 78 27.11 3.44 3.36
N LEU A 79 25.83 3.06 3.30
CA LEU A 79 25.44 1.71 2.92
C LEU A 79 25.93 1.35 1.52
N GLY A 80 25.85 2.26 0.55
CA GLY A 80 26.35 2.04 -0.80
C GLY A 80 27.86 1.77 -0.85
N VAL A 81 28.65 2.50 -0.06
CA VAL A 81 30.10 2.26 0.08
C VAL A 81 30.39 0.90 0.69
N ILE A 82 29.67 0.54 1.77
CA ILE A 82 29.85 -0.76 2.42
C ILE A 82 29.57 -1.90 1.45
N LEU A 83 28.39 -1.91 0.83
CA LEU A 83 27.97 -3.02 -0.02
C LEU A 83 28.77 -3.13 -1.32
N PHE A 84 29.00 -2.02 -2.03
CA PHE A 84 29.53 -2.05 -3.39
C PHE A 84 31.04 -1.79 -3.48
N GLU A 85 31.63 -1.06 -2.52
CA GLU A 85 33.09 -0.81 -2.54
C GLU A 85 33.84 -1.75 -1.60
N LYS A 86 33.40 -1.89 -0.34
CA LYS A 86 34.13 -2.70 0.64
C LYS A 86 33.81 -4.19 0.53
N MET A 87 32.53 -4.56 0.42
CA MET A 87 32.11 -5.96 0.25
C MET A 87 32.14 -6.42 -1.21
N GLY A 88 32.33 -5.52 -2.19
CA GLY A 88 32.52 -5.85 -3.60
C GLY A 88 31.31 -6.47 -4.28
N MET A 89 30.09 -6.17 -3.82
CA MET A 89 28.87 -6.74 -4.41
C MET A 89 28.67 -6.26 -5.85
N PRO A 90 28.16 -7.12 -6.75
CA PRO A 90 27.95 -6.79 -8.15
C PRO A 90 26.77 -5.81 -8.35
N ASN A 91 26.66 -5.27 -9.56
CA ASN A 91 25.51 -4.49 -10.03
C ASN A 91 25.22 -3.19 -9.27
N GLY A 92 26.22 -2.59 -8.64
CA GLY A 92 26.10 -1.27 -8.00
C GLY A 92 25.73 -0.18 -9.01
N LYS A 93 24.43 0.17 -9.10
CA LYS A 93 23.97 1.26 -9.98
C LYS A 93 24.41 2.59 -9.40
N LYS A 94 25.35 3.28 -10.07
CA LYS A 94 25.79 4.61 -9.67
C LYS A 94 24.74 5.67 -10.02
N THR A 95 24.49 6.55 -9.08
CA THR A 95 23.66 7.75 -9.22
C THR A 95 24.54 8.99 -9.02
N LYS A 96 23.98 10.19 -9.22
CA LYS A 96 24.71 11.45 -8.98
C LYS A 96 25.22 11.60 -7.53
N SER A 97 24.55 10.94 -6.56
CA SER A 97 24.86 11.01 -5.13
C SER A 97 25.58 9.76 -4.57
N GLY A 98 25.99 8.80 -5.40
CA GLY A 98 26.62 7.55 -4.99
C GLY A 98 25.89 6.32 -5.54
N TYR A 99 26.03 5.19 -4.86
CA TYR A 99 25.34 3.96 -5.26
C TYR A 99 23.86 3.98 -4.87
N SER A 100 23.01 3.44 -5.74
CA SER A 100 21.61 3.22 -5.40
C SER A 100 21.48 2.07 -4.40
N THR A 101 20.83 2.34 -3.28
CA THR A 101 20.42 1.33 -2.29
C THR A 101 18.90 1.24 -2.19
N ALA A 102 18.20 1.51 -3.31
CA ALA A 102 16.75 1.37 -3.40
C ALA A 102 16.34 -0.11 -3.25
N ALA A 103 15.11 -0.34 -2.81
CA ALA A 103 14.62 -1.68 -2.50
C ALA A 103 14.76 -2.64 -3.69
N ASP A 104 14.40 -2.20 -4.89
CA ASP A 104 14.49 -2.98 -6.14
C ASP A 104 15.92 -3.44 -6.50
N VAL A 105 16.93 -2.67 -6.08
CA VAL A 105 18.35 -3.01 -6.25
C VAL A 105 18.77 -4.03 -5.19
N LEU A 106 18.39 -3.81 -3.93
CA LEU A 106 18.75 -4.68 -2.83
C LEU A 106 18.03 -6.03 -2.89
N GLU A 107 16.76 -6.06 -3.28
CA GLU A 107 15.98 -7.30 -3.44
C GLU A 107 16.62 -8.28 -4.44
N LYS A 108 17.29 -7.78 -5.49
CA LYS A 108 18.02 -8.62 -6.44
C LYS A 108 19.28 -9.25 -5.86
N LEU A 109 19.86 -8.64 -4.84
CA LEU A 109 21.08 -9.11 -4.16
C LEU A 109 20.76 -9.98 -2.93
N ALA A 110 19.57 -9.84 -2.36
CA ALA A 110 19.18 -10.51 -1.12
C ALA A 110 19.31 -12.05 -1.15
N PRO A 111 19.00 -12.76 -2.26
CA PRO A 111 19.18 -14.22 -2.31
C PRO A 111 20.62 -14.68 -2.11
N ASP A 112 21.61 -13.91 -2.60
CA ASP A 112 23.01 -14.28 -2.60
C ASP A 112 23.79 -13.70 -1.40
N TYR A 113 23.26 -12.64 -0.76
CA TYR A 113 23.94 -11.91 0.30
C TYR A 113 23.08 -11.76 1.56
N PRO A 114 23.30 -12.57 2.60
CA PRO A 114 22.52 -12.55 3.84
C PRO A 114 22.44 -11.17 4.51
N VAL A 115 23.50 -10.37 4.45
CA VAL A 115 23.52 -9.01 5.01
C VAL A 115 22.49 -8.11 4.32
N VAL A 116 22.26 -8.28 3.02
CA VAL A 116 21.29 -7.49 2.26
C VAL A 116 19.85 -7.81 2.69
N SER A 117 19.55 -9.10 2.91
CA SER A 117 18.25 -9.53 3.45
C SER A 117 17.98 -8.89 4.83
N LYS A 118 18.99 -8.88 5.71
CA LYS A 118 18.89 -8.24 7.03
C LYS A 118 18.75 -6.72 6.94
N ILE A 119 19.40 -6.06 6.00
CA ILE A 119 19.25 -4.62 5.75
C ILE A 119 17.84 -4.29 5.25
N LEU A 120 17.26 -5.10 4.38
CA LEU A 120 15.89 -4.92 3.93
C LEU A 120 14.91 -5.07 5.10
N GLU A 121 15.07 -6.08 5.93
CA GLU A 121 14.25 -6.28 7.13
C GLU A 121 14.41 -5.13 8.13
N TYR A 122 15.65 -4.72 8.42
CA TYR A 122 15.96 -3.57 9.28
C TYR A 122 15.22 -2.31 8.80
N ARG A 123 15.29 -2.00 7.51
CA ARG A 123 14.63 -0.83 6.93
C ARG A 123 13.10 -0.90 7.04
N GLN A 124 12.56 -2.09 6.84
CA GLN A 124 11.12 -2.31 6.98
C GLN A 124 10.66 -2.08 8.44
N LEU A 125 11.35 -2.66 9.41
CA LEU A 125 11.02 -2.50 10.82
C LEU A 125 11.26 -1.06 11.30
N SER A 126 12.35 -0.42 10.88
CA SER A 126 12.64 0.99 11.18
C SER A 126 11.55 1.92 10.63
N LYS A 127 11.05 1.66 9.42
CA LYS A 127 9.93 2.41 8.85
C LYS A 127 8.63 2.17 9.62
N LEU A 128 8.34 0.93 10.01
CA LEU A 128 7.18 0.62 10.86
C LEU A 128 7.26 1.38 12.18
N LYS A 129 8.41 1.36 12.82
CA LYS A 129 8.62 2.06 14.09
C LYS A 129 8.43 3.56 13.94
N SER A 130 9.18 4.19 13.03
CA SER A 130 9.16 5.65 12.89
C SER A 130 7.82 6.20 12.39
N THR A 131 7.15 5.49 11.47
CA THR A 131 5.92 5.99 10.85
C THR A 131 4.68 5.65 11.67
N TYR A 132 4.62 4.45 12.24
CA TYR A 132 3.41 3.97 12.91
C TYR A 132 3.54 3.87 14.42
N ALA A 133 4.59 3.24 14.95
CA ALA A 133 4.71 3.11 16.41
C ALA A 133 4.94 4.47 17.07
N ASP A 134 6.02 5.14 16.73
CA ASP A 134 6.37 6.45 17.31
C ASP A 134 5.58 7.58 16.64
N GLY A 135 5.35 7.47 15.32
CA GLY A 135 4.67 8.49 14.53
C GLY A 135 3.21 8.69 14.92
N LEU A 136 2.46 7.63 15.24
CA LEU A 136 1.05 7.77 15.63
C LEU A 136 0.87 8.39 17.01
N THR A 137 1.83 8.20 17.92
CA THR A 137 1.74 8.71 19.29
C THR A 137 1.51 10.22 19.35
N GLN A 138 2.11 10.97 18.43
CA GLN A 138 1.95 12.44 18.36
C GLN A 138 0.57 12.92 17.90
N TYR A 139 -0.22 12.02 17.30
CA TYR A 139 -1.58 12.32 16.83
C TYR A 139 -2.67 11.87 17.80
N ILE A 140 -2.30 11.23 18.92
CA ILE A 140 -3.27 10.82 19.93
C ILE A 140 -3.67 12.06 20.74
N SER A 141 -4.94 12.44 20.61
CA SER A 141 -5.53 13.56 21.34
C SER A 141 -5.83 13.21 22.81
N GLU A 142 -6.21 14.19 23.62
CA GLU A 142 -6.51 14.01 25.05
C GLU A 142 -7.64 13.00 25.31
N ASP A 143 -8.55 12.80 24.37
CA ASP A 143 -9.63 11.81 24.43
C ASP A 143 -9.19 10.38 24.09
N GLY A 144 -7.89 10.16 23.83
CA GLY A 144 -7.30 8.87 23.45
C GLY A 144 -7.60 8.44 22.01
N ARG A 145 -7.92 9.41 21.12
CA ARG A 145 -8.26 9.15 19.72
C ARG A 145 -7.33 9.85 18.76
N ILE A 146 -7.27 9.33 17.56
CA ILE A 146 -6.64 9.98 16.41
C ILE A 146 -7.77 10.56 15.54
N HIS A 147 -7.69 11.85 15.28
CA HIS A 147 -8.58 12.62 14.43
C HIS A 147 -7.82 12.98 13.14
N GLY A 148 -7.75 12.02 12.21
CA GLY A 148 -7.10 12.26 10.94
C GLY A 148 -7.91 13.15 10.00
N THR A 149 -7.30 13.63 8.94
CA THR A 149 -7.94 14.45 7.92
C THR A 149 -8.21 13.64 6.65
N PHE A 150 -9.41 13.73 6.13
CA PHE A 150 -9.81 13.14 4.85
C PHE A 150 -9.93 14.22 3.76
N ASN A 151 -9.25 14.04 2.63
CA ASN A 151 -9.24 15.01 1.54
C ASN A 151 -9.97 14.43 0.31
N GLN A 152 -11.02 15.13 -0.15
CA GLN A 152 -11.79 14.74 -1.34
C GLN A 152 -11.17 15.22 -2.66
N THR A 153 -10.37 16.30 -2.63
CA THR A 153 -9.95 17.05 -3.82
C THR A 153 -8.49 16.80 -4.24
N ILE A 154 -7.77 15.92 -3.54
CA ILE A 154 -6.33 15.73 -3.81
C ILE A 154 -6.09 14.74 -4.94
N THR A 155 -6.88 13.67 -5.03
CA THR A 155 -6.67 12.64 -6.05
C THR A 155 -7.44 12.95 -7.33
N ALA A 156 -6.81 12.72 -8.48
CA ALA A 156 -7.48 12.87 -9.78
C ALA A 156 -8.52 11.79 -10.08
N THR A 157 -8.53 10.71 -9.30
CA THR A 157 -9.37 9.52 -9.52
C THR A 157 -10.67 9.53 -8.73
N GLY A 158 -10.97 10.58 -7.96
CA GLY A 158 -12.10 10.62 -7.04
C GLY A 158 -11.92 9.79 -5.75
N ARG A 159 -10.76 9.16 -5.53
CA ARG A 159 -10.45 8.51 -4.26
C ARG A 159 -10.21 9.55 -3.17
N ILE A 160 -10.57 9.21 -1.94
CA ILE A 160 -10.26 10.02 -0.76
C ILE A 160 -8.84 9.71 -0.31
N SER A 161 -8.05 10.74 -0.01
CA SER A 161 -6.76 10.56 0.66
C SER A 161 -6.86 10.91 2.15
N SER A 162 -5.99 10.30 2.96
CA SER A 162 -5.91 10.51 4.39
C SER A 162 -4.55 11.10 4.77
N THR A 163 -4.58 12.12 5.64
CA THR A 163 -3.39 12.79 6.17
C THR A 163 -3.54 13.04 7.66
N GLU A 164 -2.46 13.31 8.35
CA GLU A 164 -2.39 13.73 9.76
C GLU A 164 -3.10 12.78 10.76
N PRO A 165 -2.79 11.50 10.77
CA PRO A 165 -1.84 10.76 9.95
C PRO A 165 -2.49 10.05 8.74
N ASN A 166 -1.66 9.54 7.81
CA ASN A 166 -2.18 8.67 6.75
C ASN A 166 -2.42 7.25 7.27
N LEU A 167 -3.65 6.95 7.67
CA LEU A 167 -4.06 5.63 8.16
C LEU A 167 -4.36 4.62 7.04
N GLN A 168 -4.47 5.05 5.78
CA GLN A 168 -4.76 4.17 4.64
C GLN A 168 -3.57 3.28 4.25
N ASN A 169 -2.35 3.66 4.66
CA ASN A 169 -1.12 2.96 4.30
C ASN A 169 -0.59 2.02 5.40
N ILE A 170 -1.40 1.65 6.37
CA ILE A 170 -1.01 0.69 7.41
C ILE A 170 -0.71 -0.67 6.76
N PRO A 171 0.50 -1.23 6.92
CA PRO A 171 0.90 -2.47 6.27
C PRO A 171 0.04 -3.65 6.70
N ILE A 172 -0.26 -4.56 5.74
CA ILE A 172 -1.07 -5.77 5.99
C ILE A 172 -0.35 -7.07 5.62
N ARG A 173 0.77 -7.00 4.89
CA ARG A 173 1.45 -8.20 4.38
C ARG A 173 2.41 -8.81 5.40
N MET A 174 3.08 -7.98 6.17
CA MET A 174 4.05 -8.42 7.19
C MET A 174 3.35 -8.68 8.51
N GLU A 175 3.78 -9.71 9.25
CA GLU A 175 3.23 -10.01 10.59
C GLU A 175 3.37 -8.81 11.55
N MET A 176 4.54 -8.17 11.56
CA MET A 176 4.74 -6.96 12.35
C MET A 176 3.85 -5.80 11.86
N GLY A 177 3.61 -5.68 10.56
CA GLY A 177 2.66 -4.70 10.00
C GLY A 177 1.21 -4.99 10.39
N LYS A 178 0.81 -6.26 10.50
CA LYS A 178 -0.52 -6.63 11.00
C LYS A 178 -0.68 -6.33 12.49
N ALA A 179 0.40 -6.47 13.28
CA ALA A 179 0.36 -6.26 14.72
C ALA A 179 -0.05 -4.83 15.10
N ILE A 180 0.36 -3.80 14.32
CA ILE A 180 -0.04 -2.41 14.57
C ILE A 180 -1.56 -2.21 14.54
N ARG A 181 -2.31 -3.03 13.80
CA ARG A 181 -3.77 -2.90 13.73
C ARG A 181 -4.46 -3.19 15.06
N LYS A 182 -3.83 -3.97 15.94
CA LYS A 182 -4.36 -4.30 17.27
C LYS A 182 -4.46 -3.09 18.20
N VAL A 183 -3.65 -2.06 17.96
CA VAL A 183 -3.68 -0.82 18.76
C VAL A 183 -4.96 -0.02 18.56
N PHE A 184 -5.65 -0.21 17.43
CA PHE A 184 -6.94 0.42 17.16
C PHE A 184 -8.05 -0.40 17.82
N VAL A 185 -8.76 0.22 18.74
CA VAL A 185 -9.78 -0.44 19.55
C VAL A 185 -11.12 0.29 19.43
N PRO A 186 -12.25 -0.41 19.48
CA PRO A 186 -13.54 0.25 19.48
C PRO A 186 -13.78 0.96 20.82
N LYS A 187 -14.70 1.91 20.85
CA LYS A 187 -15.21 2.49 22.11
C LYS A 187 -15.87 1.39 22.95
N ASN A 188 -15.80 1.51 24.27
CA ASN A 188 -16.45 0.56 25.18
C ASN A 188 -17.94 0.39 24.84
N GLY A 189 -18.38 -0.85 24.68
CA GLY A 189 -19.75 -1.18 24.28
C GLY A 189 -20.00 -1.13 22.75
N PHE A 190 -18.96 -0.88 21.95
CA PHE A 190 -19.02 -0.87 20.50
C PHE A 190 -18.16 -1.99 19.92
N VAL A 191 -18.39 -2.32 18.66
CA VAL A 191 -17.58 -3.24 17.86
C VAL A 191 -17.17 -2.56 16.56
N PHE A 192 -16.08 -3.02 15.96
CA PHE A 192 -15.79 -2.65 14.59
C PHE A 192 -16.72 -3.41 13.64
N LEU A 193 -17.28 -2.70 12.68
CA LEU A 193 -17.96 -3.26 11.52
C LEU A 193 -17.05 -3.02 10.31
N ASP A 194 -16.62 -4.10 9.67
CA ASP A 194 -15.88 -4.06 8.41
C ASP A 194 -16.81 -4.53 7.27
N ALA A 195 -16.99 -3.67 6.28
CA ALA A 195 -17.79 -3.97 5.11
C ALA A 195 -17.08 -3.42 3.87
N ASP A 196 -16.76 -4.31 2.93
CA ASP A 196 -16.05 -3.98 1.68
C ASP A 196 -16.78 -4.53 0.47
N TYR A 197 -16.75 -3.79 -0.63
CA TYR A 197 -17.27 -4.26 -1.90
C TYR A 197 -16.32 -5.29 -2.52
N SER A 198 -16.83 -6.50 -2.76
CA SER A 198 -16.04 -7.54 -3.41
C SER A 198 -15.75 -7.17 -4.86
N GLN A 199 -14.49 -6.85 -5.15
CA GLN A 199 -13.96 -6.63 -6.51
C GLN A 199 -14.75 -5.56 -7.30
N ILE A 200 -15.09 -4.44 -6.68
CA ILE A 200 -15.99 -3.42 -7.28
C ILE A 200 -15.48 -2.91 -8.63
N GLU A 201 -14.17 -2.69 -8.78
CA GLU A 201 -13.58 -2.18 -10.02
C GLU A 201 -13.76 -3.17 -11.19
N LEU A 202 -13.59 -4.47 -10.94
CA LEU A 202 -13.82 -5.51 -11.95
C LEU A 202 -15.31 -5.66 -12.31
N ARG A 203 -16.20 -5.47 -11.34
CA ARG A 203 -17.66 -5.48 -11.59
C ARG A 203 -18.09 -4.30 -12.45
N ILE A 204 -17.53 -3.11 -12.16
CA ILE A 204 -17.75 -1.91 -12.98
C ILE A 204 -17.20 -2.13 -14.39
N LEU A 205 -15.99 -2.70 -14.51
CA LEU A 205 -15.41 -3.03 -15.81
C LEU A 205 -16.28 -3.99 -16.60
N ALA A 206 -16.78 -5.06 -15.98
CA ALA A 206 -17.70 -6.01 -16.62
C ALA A 206 -18.96 -5.32 -17.15
N HIS A 207 -19.53 -4.42 -16.34
CA HIS A 207 -20.71 -3.65 -16.74
C HIS A 207 -20.42 -2.70 -17.90
N MET A 208 -19.33 -1.94 -17.83
CA MET A 208 -18.97 -0.94 -18.85
C MET A 208 -18.52 -1.57 -20.18
N SER A 209 -17.80 -2.69 -20.12
CA SER A 209 -17.34 -3.40 -21.33
C SER A 209 -18.42 -4.23 -22.00
N GLY A 210 -19.46 -4.63 -21.26
CA GLY A 210 -20.47 -5.58 -21.73
C GLY A 210 -19.90 -6.99 -21.97
N ASP A 211 -18.74 -7.33 -21.41
CA ASP A 211 -18.13 -8.65 -21.58
C ASP A 211 -18.99 -9.74 -20.93
N GLU A 212 -19.61 -10.56 -21.77
CA GLU A 212 -20.57 -11.60 -21.34
C GLU A 212 -19.93 -12.60 -20.37
N LYS A 213 -18.65 -12.96 -20.57
CA LYS A 213 -17.94 -13.93 -19.70
C LYS A 213 -17.66 -13.36 -18.32
N LEU A 214 -17.26 -12.09 -18.25
CA LEU A 214 -17.09 -11.40 -16.98
C LEU A 214 -18.40 -11.25 -16.24
N ILE A 215 -19.46 -10.86 -16.94
CA ILE A 215 -20.81 -10.71 -16.36
C ILE A 215 -21.33 -12.06 -15.83
N GLU A 216 -21.20 -13.13 -16.61
CA GLU A 216 -21.60 -14.47 -16.21
C GLU A 216 -20.80 -14.97 -15.00
N ALA A 217 -19.48 -14.76 -14.98
CA ALA A 217 -18.64 -15.13 -13.84
C ALA A 217 -19.07 -14.44 -12.54
N TYR A 218 -19.44 -13.17 -12.59
CA TYR A 218 -19.94 -12.45 -11.41
C TYR A 218 -21.37 -12.86 -11.01
N ASN A 219 -22.24 -13.16 -11.95
CA ASN A 219 -23.60 -13.64 -11.67
C ASN A 219 -23.60 -15.05 -11.06
N SER A 220 -22.66 -15.90 -11.47
CA SER A 220 -22.48 -17.25 -10.92
C SER A 220 -21.67 -17.31 -9.64
N SER A 221 -21.25 -16.14 -9.08
CA SER A 221 -20.36 -16.06 -7.92
C SER A 221 -19.02 -16.79 -8.10
N ALA A 222 -18.57 -16.96 -9.35
CA ALA A 222 -17.30 -17.60 -9.66
C ALA A 222 -16.11 -16.73 -9.24
N ASP A 223 -15.02 -17.36 -8.83
CA ASP A 223 -13.76 -16.66 -8.57
C ASP A 223 -13.08 -16.28 -9.89
N ILE A 224 -13.25 -15.02 -10.31
CA ILE A 224 -12.71 -14.50 -11.57
C ILE A 224 -11.18 -14.67 -11.67
N HIS A 225 -10.45 -14.53 -10.55
CA HIS A 225 -9.01 -14.72 -10.57
C HIS A 225 -8.62 -16.18 -10.77
N ARG A 226 -9.41 -17.10 -10.21
CA ARG A 226 -9.23 -18.53 -10.42
C ARG A 226 -9.59 -18.92 -11.86
N ALA A 227 -10.67 -18.35 -12.41
CA ALA A 227 -11.06 -18.57 -13.82
C ALA A 227 -9.98 -18.04 -14.78
N THR A 228 -9.47 -16.85 -14.55
CA THR A 228 -8.35 -16.30 -15.34
C THR A 228 -7.09 -17.16 -15.21
N ALA A 229 -6.77 -17.63 -14.00
CA ALA A 229 -5.63 -18.53 -13.79
C ALA A 229 -5.79 -19.84 -14.58
N ALA A 230 -6.94 -20.47 -14.53
CA ALA A 230 -7.23 -21.68 -15.30
C ALA A 230 -6.97 -21.49 -16.81
N GLN A 231 -7.40 -20.35 -17.35
CA GLN A 231 -7.19 -20.02 -18.77
C GLN A 231 -5.72 -19.72 -19.09
N VAL A 232 -5.05 -18.90 -18.27
CA VAL A 232 -3.66 -18.48 -18.51
C VAL A 232 -2.67 -19.63 -18.37
N PHE A 233 -2.89 -20.49 -17.37
CA PHE A 233 -2.00 -21.62 -17.09
C PHE A 233 -2.43 -22.92 -17.79
N GLY A 234 -3.61 -22.94 -18.44
CA GLY A 234 -4.12 -24.11 -19.13
C GLY A 234 -4.43 -25.30 -18.22
N VAL A 235 -4.87 -25.04 -16.99
CA VAL A 235 -5.21 -26.06 -15.97
C VAL A 235 -6.72 -26.03 -15.67
N PRO A 236 -7.31 -27.16 -15.23
CA PRO A 236 -8.68 -27.20 -14.75
C PRO A 236 -8.90 -26.24 -13.57
N LEU A 237 -10.11 -25.71 -13.42
CA LEU A 237 -10.45 -24.70 -12.40
C LEU A 237 -10.17 -25.18 -10.97
N ASP A 238 -10.40 -26.46 -10.70
CA ASP A 238 -10.18 -27.11 -9.41
C ASP A 238 -8.68 -27.41 -9.10
N GLU A 239 -7.85 -27.46 -10.12
CA GLU A 239 -6.41 -27.66 -10.00
C GLU A 239 -5.60 -26.35 -9.87
N VAL A 240 -6.26 -25.19 -9.99
CA VAL A 240 -5.60 -23.86 -9.84
C VAL A 240 -5.04 -23.71 -8.44
N THR A 241 -3.74 -23.51 -8.35
CA THR A 241 -3.04 -23.24 -7.07
C THR A 241 -3.27 -21.80 -6.59
N ASP A 242 -3.05 -21.56 -5.29
CA ASP A 242 -3.16 -20.21 -4.72
C ASP A 242 -2.11 -19.23 -5.30
N GLU A 243 -0.98 -19.75 -5.73
CA GLU A 243 0.05 -18.96 -6.40
C GLU A 243 -0.40 -18.54 -7.81
N GLN A 244 -0.91 -19.46 -8.61
CA GLN A 244 -1.46 -19.17 -9.92
C GLN A 244 -2.63 -18.17 -9.83
N ARG A 245 -3.50 -18.33 -8.83
CA ARG A 245 -4.58 -17.39 -8.55
C ARG A 245 -4.06 -15.99 -8.19
N ARG A 246 -2.99 -15.89 -7.37
CA ARG A 246 -2.37 -14.59 -7.04
C ARG A 246 -1.76 -13.92 -8.28
N ASN A 247 -1.09 -14.69 -9.14
CA ASN A 247 -0.51 -14.18 -10.39
C ASN A 247 -1.62 -13.68 -11.34
N ALA A 248 -2.69 -14.45 -11.51
CA ALA A 248 -3.84 -14.02 -12.30
C ALA A 248 -4.53 -12.76 -11.73
N LYS A 249 -4.57 -12.62 -10.40
CA LYS A 249 -5.04 -11.39 -9.76
C LYS A 249 -4.20 -10.18 -10.17
N ALA A 250 -2.89 -10.31 -10.20
CA ALA A 250 -2.00 -9.23 -10.63
C ALA A 250 -2.21 -8.87 -12.11
N VAL A 251 -2.44 -9.87 -12.98
CA VAL A 251 -2.76 -9.65 -14.40
C VAL A 251 -4.10 -8.91 -14.55
N ASN A 252 -5.16 -9.37 -13.89
CA ASN A 252 -6.48 -8.74 -13.97
C ASN A 252 -6.44 -7.27 -13.54
N PHE A 253 -5.74 -6.96 -12.45
CA PHE A 253 -5.55 -5.57 -12.02
C PHE A 253 -4.63 -4.79 -12.96
N GLY A 254 -3.58 -5.43 -13.51
CA GLY A 254 -2.70 -4.81 -14.50
C GLY A 254 -3.46 -4.34 -15.74
N ILE A 255 -4.45 -5.10 -16.21
CA ILE A 255 -5.34 -4.71 -17.32
C ILE A 255 -6.15 -3.46 -16.94
N ILE A 256 -6.78 -3.45 -15.76
CA ILE A 256 -7.64 -2.34 -15.31
C ILE A 256 -6.85 -1.03 -15.19
N TYR A 257 -5.65 -1.12 -14.63
CA TYR A 257 -4.80 0.06 -14.41
C TYR A 257 -3.95 0.44 -15.62
N GLY A 258 -4.17 -0.20 -16.78
CA GLY A 258 -3.46 0.11 -18.02
C GLY A 258 -1.96 -0.22 -17.96
N CYS A 259 -1.55 -1.17 -17.14
CA CYS A 259 -0.15 -1.60 -17.04
C CYS A 259 0.22 -2.51 -18.19
N LEU A 260 0.47 -1.93 -19.37
CA LEU A 260 0.76 -2.64 -20.62
C LEU A 260 2.00 -3.54 -20.55
N LEU A 261 2.95 -3.25 -19.64
CA LEU A 261 4.14 -4.06 -19.44
C LEU A 261 3.80 -5.52 -19.02
N TYR A 262 2.68 -5.71 -18.31
CA TYR A 262 2.25 -7.03 -17.86
C TYR A 262 1.22 -7.70 -18.77
N THR A 263 0.60 -6.94 -19.68
CA THR A 263 -0.54 -7.39 -20.48
C THR A 263 -0.24 -7.51 -21.97
N SER A 264 0.82 -6.83 -22.46
CA SER A 264 1.21 -6.86 -23.85
C SER A 264 2.52 -7.60 -24.06
N PRO A 265 2.59 -8.55 -25.01
CA PRO A 265 3.85 -9.17 -25.43
C PRO A 265 4.69 -8.23 -26.33
N SER A 266 4.16 -7.05 -26.70
CA SER A 266 4.84 -6.13 -27.63
C SER A 266 5.82 -5.19 -26.92
N PRO A 267 7.10 -5.16 -27.35
CA PRO A 267 8.05 -4.18 -26.83
C PRO A 267 7.68 -2.72 -27.09
N ARG A 268 6.75 -2.44 -28.02
CA ARG A 268 6.27 -1.08 -28.32
C ARG A 268 5.37 -0.55 -27.21
N ASP A 269 4.53 -1.39 -26.63
CA ASP A 269 3.59 -0.99 -25.57
C ASP A 269 4.32 -0.71 -24.24
N ALA A 270 5.50 -1.28 -24.04
CA ALA A 270 6.35 -1.01 -22.89
C ALA A 270 6.97 0.42 -22.90
N HIS A 271 6.97 1.10 -24.03
CA HIS A 271 7.46 2.48 -24.15
C HIS A 271 6.41 3.56 -23.88
N GLU A 272 5.13 3.24 -24.01
CA GLU A 272 4.03 4.20 -23.77
C GLU A 272 3.62 4.28 -22.27
N SER A 273 4.08 3.36 -21.45
CA SER A 273 3.75 3.30 -20.01
C SER A 273 4.79 3.97 -19.07
N ARG A 274 5.66 4.84 -19.62
CA ARG A 274 6.67 5.58 -18.85
C ARG A 274 6.30 7.04 -18.65
#